data_301fe72e24b4f23e9e2903e3193f83e9
#
_entry.id   301fe72e24b4f23e9e2903e3193f83e9
#
_cell.length_a   1.000
_cell.length_b   1.000
_cell.length_c   1.000
_cell.angle_alpha   90.00
_cell.angle_beta   90.00
_cell.angle_gamma   90.00
#
_symmetry.space_group_name_H-M   'P 1'
#
loop_
_entity.id
_entity.type
_entity.pdbx_description
1 polymer ?
#
loop_
_entity_poly.entity_id
_entity_poly.type
_entity_poly.pdbx_seq_one_letter_code
_entity_poly.pdbx_strand_id
1 'polypeptide(L)'
;GKNVTINLTGDEGTRTFTEFWQKMINEGLVDTSLTAWSDGWKEAVGEGKIASMFSGAWLPSLLMSNLPGTAGLWRVAQMPTPDGSATTSENGGSALAVLQRSRKPEASYRFIEYACHKAEGIKARVDGGAFPADNNTLSDPEFLHKTTVTDERGIEIPYFGGQEYNRVLSEAAENVSTGYQYLPFEVYARSDFRSTVGKAYKWSSLLCKEQDRLNIIAAGGKVSDKSAIGDALKETDSADRLTLKSGIALWQKDLKEYGTNQGFTIQ
;
A
#
# COMPACT_ATOMS: atom_id res chain seq x y z
N GLY A 1 8.36 27.19 -3.56
CA GLY A 1 7.49 28.01 -4.40
C GLY A 1 6.04 27.81 -4.03
N LYS A 2 5.20 28.80 -4.37
CA LYS A 2 3.73 28.69 -4.12
C LYS A 2 2.98 28.09 -5.30
N ASN A 3 3.64 27.75 -6.41
CA ASN A 3 3.00 27.19 -7.60
C ASN A 3 3.02 25.68 -7.52
N VAL A 4 1.87 25.07 -7.73
CA VAL A 4 1.67 23.61 -7.74
C VAL A 4 0.85 23.25 -8.98
N THR A 5 1.32 22.30 -9.77
CA THR A 5 0.58 21.74 -10.91
C THR A 5 -0.11 20.45 -10.50
N ILE A 6 -1.41 20.34 -10.76
CA ILE A 6 -2.21 19.15 -10.49
C ILE A 6 -2.95 18.77 -11.78
N ASN A 7 -2.51 17.71 -12.45
CA ASN A 7 -3.06 17.24 -13.72
C ASN A 7 -3.23 15.71 -13.72
N LEU A 8 -4.06 15.18 -12.83
CA LEU A 8 -4.29 13.73 -12.72
C LEU A 8 -5.09 13.20 -13.93
N THR A 9 -6.10 13.96 -14.38
CA THR A 9 -6.97 13.51 -15.48
C THR A 9 -6.31 13.57 -16.85
N GLY A 10 -5.25 14.36 -17.02
CA GLY A 10 -4.46 14.46 -18.24
C GLY A 10 -3.17 13.64 -18.23
N ASP A 11 -2.84 13.04 -17.10
CA ASP A 11 -1.62 12.26 -16.92
C ASP A 11 -1.78 10.82 -17.44
N GLU A 12 -0.82 10.36 -18.25
CA GLU A 12 -0.86 9.03 -18.85
C GLU A 12 -0.65 7.92 -17.81
N GLY A 13 0.21 8.13 -16.81
CA GLY A 13 0.42 7.18 -15.72
C GLY A 13 -0.85 6.97 -14.91
N THR A 14 -1.56 8.06 -14.59
CA THR A 14 -2.86 8.00 -13.90
C THR A 14 -3.92 7.28 -14.74
N ARG A 15 -3.92 7.49 -16.07
CA ARG A 15 -4.81 6.78 -16.99
C ARG A 15 -4.52 5.28 -16.98
N THR A 16 -3.28 4.88 -17.13
CA THR A 16 -2.83 3.47 -17.12
C THR A 16 -3.20 2.80 -15.80
N PHE A 17 -2.94 3.45 -14.66
CA PHE A 17 -3.37 3.01 -13.33
C PHE A 17 -4.89 2.78 -13.27
N THR A 18 -5.67 3.74 -13.73
CA THR A 18 -7.13 3.69 -13.66
C THR A 18 -7.70 2.54 -14.51
N GLU A 19 -7.19 2.37 -15.73
CA GLU A 19 -7.61 1.29 -16.65
C GLU A 19 -7.23 -0.09 -16.10
N PHE A 20 -6.01 -0.24 -15.56
CA PHE A 20 -5.54 -1.49 -14.95
C PHE A 20 -6.42 -1.91 -13.77
N TRP A 21 -6.63 -1.02 -12.80
CA TRP A 21 -7.41 -1.35 -11.62
C TRP A 21 -8.90 -1.54 -11.93
N GLN A 22 -9.46 -0.78 -12.89
CA GLN A 22 -10.82 -1.02 -13.33
C GLN A 22 -10.98 -2.40 -13.97
N LYS A 23 -9.99 -2.85 -14.76
CA LYS A 23 -9.96 -4.21 -15.31
C LYS A 23 -9.89 -5.26 -14.20
N MET A 24 -9.00 -5.11 -13.24
CA MET A 24 -8.85 -6.04 -12.10
C MET A 24 -10.16 -6.18 -11.30
N ILE A 25 -10.90 -5.08 -11.11
CA ILE A 25 -12.21 -5.10 -10.45
C ILE A 25 -13.24 -5.83 -11.31
N ASN A 26 -13.30 -5.52 -12.60
CA ASN A 26 -14.29 -6.09 -13.53
C ASN A 26 -14.11 -7.61 -13.68
N GLU A 27 -12.88 -8.09 -13.58
CA GLU A 27 -12.54 -9.51 -13.63
C GLU A 27 -12.66 -10.22 -12.26
N GLY A 28 -13.08 -9.51 -11.21
CA GLY A 28 -13.24 -10.08 -9.86
C GLY A 28 -11.94 -10.49 -9.19
N LEU A 29 -10.80 -9.96 -9.64
CA LEU A 29 -9.46 -10.32 -9.16
C LEU A 29 -9.05 -9.55 -7.90
N VAL A 30 -9.88 -8.62 -7.43
CA VAL A 30 -9.59 -7.77 -6.27
C VAL A 30 -10.73 -7.80 -5.28
N ASP A 31 -10.44 -8.07 -4.02
CA ASP A 31 -11.42 -7.91 -2.95
C ASP A 31 -11.44 -6.45 -2.48
N THR A 32 -12.62 -5.82 -2.58
CA THR A 32 -12.85 -4.45 -2.14
C THR A 32 -13.73 -4.38 -0.89
N SER A 33 -14.17 -5.53 -0.37
CA SER A 33 -15.09 -5.62 0.77
C SER A 33 -14.37 -5.66 2.12
N LEU A 34 -13.12 -6.10 2.14
CA LEU A 34 -12.33 -6.29 3.35
C LEU A 34 -11.44 -5.08 3.63
N THR A 35 -11.39 -4.68 4.88
CA THR A 35 -10.41 -3.70 5.34
C THR A 35 -9.13 -4.44 5.70
N ALA A 36 -7.99 -4.02 5.15
CA ALA A 36 -6.69 -4.61 5.47
C ALA A 36 -6.45 -4.63 7.00
N TRP A 37 -5.92 -5.75 7.50
CA TRP A 37 -5.64 -6.02 8.91
C TRP A 37 -6.87 -6.26 9.81
N SER A 38 -8.10 -6.21 9.28
CA SER A 38 -9.28 -6.68 10.02
C SER A 38 -9.26 -8.20 10.20
N ASP A 39 -10.05 -8.71 11.13
CA ASP A 39 -10.12 -10.15 11.37
C ASP A 39 -10.64 -10.90 10.12
N GLY A 40 -11.63 -10.37 9.41
CA GLY A 40 -12.11 -10.94 8.16
C GLY A 40 -11.05 -10.94 7.05
N TRP A 41 -10.18 -9.92 7.00
CA TRP A 41 -9.05 -9.92 6.07
C TRP A 41 -8.02 -11.00 6.46
N LYS A 42 -7.68 -11.13 7.75
CA LYS A 42 -6.76 -12.18 8.24
C LYS A 42 -7.29 -13.58 7.95
N GLU A 43 -8.58 -13.80 8.14
CA GLU A 43 -9.25 -15.05 7.81
C GLU A 43 -9.15 -15.35 6.30
N ALA A 44 -9.49 -14.38 5.44
CA ALA A 44 -9.41 -14.53 3.98
C ALA A 44 -7.98 -14.82 3.48
N VAL A 45 -6.97 -14.20 4.09
CA VAL A 45 -5.55 -14.50 3.82
C VAL A 45 -5.20 -15.91 4.29
N GLY A 46 -5.61 -16.27 5.50
CA GLY A 46 -5.36 -17.59 6.09
C GLY A 46 -5.99 -18.74 5.30
N GLU A 47 -7.14 -18.50 4.70
CA GLU A 47 -7.86 -19.45 3.83
C GLU A 47 -7.36 -19.44 2.36
N GLY A 48 -6.39 -18.59 2.02
CA GLY A 48 -5.86 -18.49 0.67
C GLY A 48 -6.76 -17.78 -0.34
N LYS A 49 -7.82 -17.09 0.12
CA LYS A 49 -8.69 -16.26 -0.73
C LYS A 49 -7.98 -15.03 -1.26
N ILE A 50 -7.00 -14.52 -0.49
CA ILE A 50 -6.11 -13.43 -0.89
C ILE A 50 -4.75 -14.05 -1.16
N ALA A 51 -4.41 -14.22 -2.44
CA ALA A 51 -3.21 -14.90 -2.88
C ALA A 51 -1.99 -13.99 -3.07
N SER A 52 -2.20 -12.67 -3.19
CA SER A 52 -1.13 -11.70 -3.38
C SER A 52 -1.48 -10.35 -2.76
N MET A 53 -0.44 -9.59 -2.40
CA MET A 53 -0.60 -8.22 -1.91
C MET A 53 0.60 -7.37 -2.30
N PHE A 54 0.36 -6.12 -2.63
CA PHE A 54 1.41 -5.12 -2.83
C PHE A 54 1.70 -4.43 -1.49
N SER A 55 2.95 -4.39 -1.09
CA SER A 55 3.32 -3.80 0.18
C SER A 55 4.79 -3.36 0.21
N GLY A 56 5.21 -2.76 1.33
CA GLY A 56 6.59 -2.36 1.56
C GLY A 56 7.42 -3.44 2.26
N ALA A 57 8.73 -3.23 2.30
CA ALA A 57 9.71 -4.14 2.90
C ALA A 57 9.57 -4.31 4.44
N TRP A 58 8.68 -3.57 5.08
CA TRP A 58 8.28 -3.72 6.49
C TRP A 58 7.28 -4.87 6.72
N LEU A 59 6.68 -5.42 5.66
CA LEU A 59 5.61 -6.41 5.74
C LEU A 59 6.03 -7.76 6.35
N PRO A 60 7.23 -8.32 6.13
CA PRO A 60 7.62 -9.64 6.62
C PRO A 60 7.34 -9.88 8.10
N SER A 61 7.76 -8.96 8.96
CA SER A 61 7.56 -9.05 10.41
C SER A 61 6.08 -8.99 10.80
N LEU A 62 5.30 -8.14 10.13
CA LEU A 62 3.87 -8.02 10.38
C LEU A 62 3.08 -9.23 9.91
N LEU A 63 3.47 -9.86 8.81
CA LEU A 63 2.87 -11.13 8.39
C LEU A 63 3.16 -12.22 9.43
N MET A 64 4.40 -12.32 9.90
CA MET A 64 4.77 -13.28 10.93
C MET A 64 3.93 -13.10 12.21
N SER A 65 3.78 -11.86 12.68
CA SER A 65 3.04 -11.56 13.93
C SER A 65 1.53 -11.77 13.79
N ASN A 66 0.95 -11.42 12.63
CA ASN A 66 -0.52 -11.43 12.44
C ASN A 66 -1.05 -12.70 11.78
N LEU A 67 -0.24 -13.41 11.01
CA LEU A 67 -0.61 -14.57 10.20
C LEU A 67 0.39 -15.72 10.33
N PRO A 68 0.78 -16.13 11.56
CA PRO A 68 1.79 -17.17 11.76
C PRO A 68 1.40 -18.51 11.12
N GLY A 69 0.09 -18.80 11.01
CA GLY A 69 -0.43 -20.01 10.39
C GLY A 69 -0.18 -20.12 8.87
N THR A 70 0.27 -19.05 8.21
CA THR A 70 0.58 -19.05 6.78
C THR A 70 2.10 -19.17 6.50
N ALA A 71 2.89 -19.49 7.52
CA ALA A 71 4.34 -19.68 7.39
C ALA A 71 4.67 -20.75 6.33
N GLY A 72 5.63 -20.45 5.47
CA GLY A 72 6.06 -21.32 4.37
C GLY A 72 5.27 -21.17 3.08
N LEU A 73 4.08 -20.56 3.11
CA LEU A 73 3.19 -20.43 1.95
C LEU A 73 3.51 -19.22 1.07
N TRP A 74 4.11 -18.18 1.63
CA TRP A 74 4.39 -16.93 0.94
C TRP A 74 5.73 -16.94 0.19
N ARG A 75 5.81 -16.09 -0.82
CA ARG A 75 7.04 -15.74 -1.51
C ARG A 75 7.06 -14.23 -1.75
N VAL A 76 8.26 -13.65 -1.75
CA VAL A 76 8.48 -12.25 -2.13
C VAL A 76 8.90 -12.20 -3.60
N ALA A 77 8.33 -11.30 -4.35
CA ALA A 77 8.68 -11.05 -5.74
C ALA A 77 8.78 -9.56 -6.01
N GLN A 78 9.49 -9.17 -7.06
CA GLN A 78 9.47 -7.80 -7.56
C GLN A 78 8.05 -7.39 -7.94
N MET A 79 7.71 -6.13 -7.68
CA MET A 79 6.42 -5.59 -8.07
C MET A 79 6.35 -5.50 -9.60
N PRO A 80 5.30 -6.04 -10.24
CA PRO A 80 5.14 -5.88 -11.68
C PRO A 80 4.87 -4.42 -12.02
N THR A 81 5.47 -3.97 -13.12
CA THR A 81 5.29 -2.63 -13.69
C THR A 81 4.63 -2.71 -15.06
N PRO A 82 3.91 -1.66 -15.51
CA PRO A 82 3.21 -1.69 -16.79
C PRO A 82 4.12 -1.89 -18.00
N ASP A 83 5.36 -1.46 -17.91
CA ASP A 83 6.37 -1.51 -18.97
C ASP A 83 7.44 -2.60 -18.78
N GLY A 84 7.32 -3.38 -17.71
CA GLY A 84 8.30 -4.41 -17.35
C GLY A 84 9.62 -3.86 -16.80
N SER A 85 9.70 -2.57 -16.48
CA SER A 85 10.89 -1.99 -15.83
C SER A 85 11.03 -2.51 -14.41
N ALA A 86 12.27 -2.44 -13.86
CA ALA A 86 12.52 -2.77 -12.48
C ALA A 86 12.18 -1.64 -11.48
N THR A 87 11.56 -0.55 -11.96
CA THR A 87 11.26 0.62 -11.13
C THR A 87 10.34 0.28 -9.97
N THR A 88 10.69 0.72 -8.78
CA THR A 88 9.88 0.60 -7.56
C THR A 88 9.60 1.97 -6.95
N SER A 89 8.81 1.99 -5.89
CA SER A 89 8.50 3.21 -5.14
C SER A 89 8.55 2.95 -3.64
N GLU A 90 8.66 4.02 -2.87
CA GLU A 90 8.54 3.95 -1.42
C GLU A 90 7.11 3.61 -1.00
N ASN A 91 6.98 2.76 0.00
CA ASN A 91 5.73 2.51 0.70
C ASN A 91 5.94 2.58 2.21
N GLY A 92 5.89 3.78 2.76
CA GLY A 92 6.14 4.06 4.16
C GLY A 92 7.58 4.54 4.39
N GLY A 93 8.17 4.05 5.47
CA GLY A 93 9.45 4.54 5.98
C GLY A 93 9.25 5.36 7.25
N SER A 94 10.32 5.49 8.03
CA SER A 94 10.31 6.21 9.30
C SER A 94 11.54 7.06 9.43
N ALA A 95 11.37 8.24 10.00
CA ALA A 95 12.45 9.16 10.32
C ALA A 95 12.39 9.56 11.80
N LEU A 96 13.54 9.83 12.38
CA LEU A 96 13.67 10.41 13.71
C LEU A 96 14.11 11.85 13.59
N ALA A 97 13.52 12.72 14.38
CA ALA A 97 13.88 14.16 14.38
C ALA A 97 13.98 14.68 15.81
N VAL A 98 14.89 15.65 16.02
CA VAL A 98 14.94 16.41 17.25
C VAL A 98 13.97 17.58 17.16
N LEU A 99 13.02 17.66 18.08
CA LEU A 99 12.09 18.76 18.13
C LEU A 99 12.80 20.06 18.52
N GLN A 100 12.43 21.19 17.90
CA GLN A 100 12.98 22.51 18.21
C GLN A 100 12.87 22.89 19.70
N ARG A 101 11.84 22.39 20.39
CA ARG A 101 11.60 22.67 21.83
C ARG A 101 12.30 21.66 22.76
N SER A 102 13.14 20.77 22.22
CA SER A 102 13.88 19.82 23.06
C SER A 102 14.76 20.57 24.05
N ARG A 103 14.71 20.15 25.32
CA ARG A 103 15.62 20.67 26.35
C ARG A 103 16.97 19.94 26.37
N LYS A 104 17.14 18.90 25.56
CA LYS A 104 18.35 18.09 25.45
C LYS A 104 18.66 17.74 23.99
N PRO A 105 18.83 18.72 23.09
CA PRO A 105 18.95 18.47 21.66
C PRO A 105 20.16 17.59 21.32
N GLU A 106 21.31 17.80 21.96
CA GLU A 106 22.51 17.00 21.71
C GLU A 106 22.33 15.52 22.10
N ALA A 107 21.74 15.25 23.27
CA ALA A 107 21.48 13.87 23.69
C ALA A 107 20.47 13.18 22.77
N SER A 108 19.46 13.91 22.33
CA SER A 108 18.48 13.42 21.36
C SER A 108 19.15 13.11 20.02
N TYR A 109 20.03 14.00 19.53
CA TYR A 109 20.75 13.77 18.28
C TYR A 109 21.71 12.58 18.38
N ARG A 110 22.46 12.43 19.47
CA ARG A 110 23.31 11.25 19.71
C ARG A 110 22.54 9.92 19.68
N PHE A 111 21.31 9.94 20.22
CA PHE A 111 20.43 8.77 20.15
C PHE A 111 20.03 8.48 18.70
N ILE A 112 19.66 9.51 17.93
CA ILE A 112 19.31 9.36 16.51
C ILE A 112 20.51 8.85 15.71
N GLU A 113 21.69 9.42 15.93
CA GLU A 113 22.93 8.99 15.29
C GLU A 113 23.21 7.50 15.61
N TYR A 114 23.09 7.11 16.88
CA TYR A 114 23.26 5.70 17.26
C TYR A 114 22.24 4.81 16.55
N ALA A 115 20.95 5.12 16.66
CA ALA A 115 19.86 4.27 16.16
C ALA A 115 19.82 4.17 14.62
N CYS A 116 20.25 5.22 13.90
CA CYS A 116 20.07 5.30 12.44
C CYS A 116 21.38 5.22 11.65
N HIS A 117 22.53 5.34 12.32
CA HIS A 117 23.83 5.42 11.62
C HIS A 117 24.90 4.47 12.17
N LYS A 118 24.86 4.11 13.46
CA LYS A 118 25.82 3.13 14.01
C LYS A 118 25.38 1.71 13.72
N ALA A 119 26.34 0.85 13.33
CA ALA A 119 26.06 -0.53 12.94
C ALA A 119 25.25 -1.31 14.00
N GLU A 120 25.58 -1.14 15.29
CA GLU A 120 24.85 -1.80 16.38
C GLU A 120 23.40 -1.34 16.50
N GLY A 121 23.15 -0.02 16.33
CA GLY A 121 21.80 0.56 16.37
C GLY A 121 20.95 0.13 15.16
N ILE A 122 21.54 0.10 13.98
CA ILE A 122 20.91 -0.40 12.75
C ILE A 122 20.59 -1.88 12.92
N LYS A 123 21.56 -2.69 13.35
CA LYS A 123 21.38 -4.13 13.59
C LYS A 123 20.21 -4.40 14.57
N ALA A 124 20.16 -3.69 15.69
CA ALA A 124 19.11 -3.85 16.69
C ALA A 124 17.70 -3.56 16.09
N ARG A 125 17.60 -2.61 15.16
CA ARG A 125 16.34 -2.31 14.46
C ARG A 125 15.98 -3.37 13.41
N VAL A 126 16.98 -3.86 12.68
CA VAL A 126 16.81 -4.95 11.70
C VAL A 126 16.39 -6.24 12.39
N ASP A 127 17.02 -6.58 13.52
CA ASP A 127 16.64 -7.74 14.33
C ASP A 127 15.19 -7.60 14.88
N GLY A 128 14.73 -6.37 15.13
CA GLY A 128 13.35 -6.06 15.47
C GLY A 128 12.39 -5.99 14.28
N GLY A 129 12.84 -6.37 13.07
CA GLY A 129 12.00 -6.49 11.88
C GLY A 129 11.89 -5.22 11.01
N ALA A 130 12.69 -4.19 11.28
CA ALA A 130 12.75 -3.02 10.40
C ALA A 130 13.59 -3.33 9.14
N PHE A 131 13.17 -2.81 8.00
CA PHE A 131 14.00 -2.83 6.81
C PHE A 131 15.03 -1.69 6.87
N PRO A 132 16.32 -1.93 6.60
CA PRO A 132 17.36 -0.92 6.71
C PRO A 132 17.29 0.10 5.57
N ALA A 133 17.71 1.34 5.88
CA ALA A 133 17.86 2.40 4.88
C ALA A 133 19.35 2.66 4.52
N ASP A 134 20.23 1.84 5.04
CA ASP A 134 21.68 2.01 4.89
C ASP A 134 22.25 0.96 3.93
N ASN A 135 23.08 1.43 2.99
CA ASN A 135 23.62 0.59 1.91
C ASN A 135 24.57 -0.49 2.40
N ASN A 136 25.24 -0.30 3.55
CA ASN A 136 26.15 -1.32 4.06
C ASN A 136 25.37 -2.56 4.49
N THR A 137 24.24 -2.37 5.19
CA THR A 137 23.38 -3.50 5.58
C THR A 137 22.66 -4.10 4.35
N LEU A 138 22.21 -3.27 3.41
CA LEU A 138 21.52 -3.75 2.19
C LEU A 138 22.44 -4.58 1.28
N SER A 139 23.76 -4.46 1.41
CA SER A 139 24.76 -5.25 0.69
C SER A 139 25.44 -6.32 1.57
N ASP A 140 25.09 -6.44 2.84
CA ASP A 140 25.67 -7.43 3.75
C ASP A 140 25.19 -8.84 3.41
N PRO A 141 26.11 -9.80 3.15
CA PRO A 141 25.75 -11.19 2.88
C PRO A 141 24.90 -11.84 3.98
N GLU A 142 25.15 -11.54 5.26
CA GLU A 142 24.35 -12.08 6.38
C GLU A 142 22.90 -11.62 6.28
N PHE A 143 22.68 -10.35 5.92
CA PHE A 143 21.33 -9.82 5.70
C PHE A 143 20.68 -10.39 4.44
N LEU A 144 21.41 -10.42 3.32
CA LEU A 144 20.89 -10.84 2.01
C LEU A 144 20.49 -12.32 1.97
N HIS A 145 21.28 -13.20 2.60
CA HIS A 145 21.07 -14.65 2.58
C HIS A 145 20.14 -15.14 3.71
N LYS A 146 19.56 -14.23 4.50
CA LYS A 146 18.61 -14.61 5.53
C LYS A 146 17.35 -15.22 4.94
N THR A 147 17.01 -16.45 5.36
CA THR A 147 15.87 -17.24 4.87
C THR A 147 14.74 -17.34 5.87
N THR A 148 14.91 -16.74 7.06
CA THR A 148 13.98 -16.82 8.19
C THR A 148 13.50 -15.42 8.62
N VAL A 149 12.32 -15.38 9.22
CA VAL A 149 11.80 -14.21 9.95
C VAL A 149 11.77 -14.56 11.43
N THR A 150 12.23 -13.66 12.27
CA THR A 150 12.24 -13.87 13.73
C THR A 150 10.88 -13.48 14.33
N ASP A 151 10.28 -14.37 15.11
CA ASP A 151 9.04 -14.10 15.83
C ASP A 151 9.29 -13.30 17.13
N GLU A 152 8.21 -12.92 17.84
CA GLU A 152 8.26 -12.16 19.08
C GLU A 152 9.00 -12.90 20.23
N ARG A 153 9.17 -14.20 20.11
CA ARG A 153 9.89 -15.06 21.08
C ARG A 153 11.37 -15.25 20.71
N GLY A 154 11.82 -14.64 19.60
CA GLY A 154 13.16 -14.81 19.08
C GLY A 154 13.37 -16.10 18.28
N ILE A 155 12.30 -16.80 17.88
CA ILE A 155 12.39 -18.03 17.09
C ILE A 155 12.44 -17.67 15.61
N GLU A 156 13.41 -18.26 14.91
CA GLU A 156 13.55 -18.10 13.48
C GLU A 156 12.66 -19.07 12.71
N ILE A 157 11.80 -18.56 11.85
CA ILE A 157 10.80 -19.31 11.08
C ILE A 157 11.01 -19.06 9.59
N PRO A 158 11.09 -20.10 8.72
CA PRO A 158 11.21 -19.94 7.29
C PRO A 158 9.88 -19.50 6.67
N TYR A 159 9.43 -18.30 7.06
CA TYR A 159 8.11 -17.77 6.71
C TYR A 159 7.86 -17.70 5.21
N PHE A 160 8.90 -17.42 4.43
CA PHE A 160 8.86 -17.40 2.97
C PHE A 160 9.39 -18.71 2.35
N GLY A 161 9.24 -19.85 3.03
CA GLY A 161 9.60 -21.16 2.51
C GLY A 161 11.08 -21.33 2.21
N GLY A 162 11.96 -20.69 2.98
CA GLY A 162 13.40 -20.74 2.79
C GLY A 162 13.95 -19.81 1.70
N GLN A 163 13.13 -18.89 1.18
CA GLN A 163 13.59 -17.90 0.21
C GLN A 163 14.49 -16.86 0.88
N GLU A 164 15.54 -16.43 0.18
CA GLU A 164 16.37 -15.26 0.51
C GLU A 164 15.58 -13.96 0.21
N TYR A 165 14.53 -13.73 0.97
CA TYR A 165 13.56 -12.66 0.68
C TYR A 165 14.16 -11.26 0.79
N ASN A 166 15.18 -11.06 1.66
CA ASN A 166 15.87 -9.78 1.79
C ASN A 166 16.64 -9.40 0.52
N ARG A 167 17.12 -10.38 -0.23
CA ARG A 167 17.77 -10.15 -1.53
C ARG A 167 16.81 -9.52 -2.54
N VAL A 168 15.58 -10.02 -2.60
CA VAL A 168 14.52 -9.45 -3.47
C VAL A 168 14.16 -8.03 -3.02
N LEU A 169 14.06 -7.81 -1.70
CA LEU A 169 13.73 -6.50 -1.13
C LEU A 169 14.86 -5.48 -1.32
N SER A 170 16.13 -5.90 -1.20
CA SER A 170 17.29 -5.03 -1.44
C SER A 170 17.40 -4.62 -2.91
N GLU A 171 17.17 -5.53 -3.83
CA GLU A 171 17.08 -5.22 -5.26
C GLU A 171 15.95 -4.22 -5.56
N ALA A 172 14.79 -4.39 -4.92
CA ALA A 172 13.71 -3.42 -5.03
C ALA A 172 14.11 -2.03 -4.50
N ALA A 173 14.85 -1.97 -3.39
CA ALA A 173 15.32 -0.71 -2.82
C ALA A 173 16.32 0.03 -3.73
N GLU A 174 17.16 -0.68 -4.46
CA GLU A 174 18.09 -0.09 -5.44
C GLU A 174 17.35 0.56 -6.63
N ASN A 175 16.15 0.08 -6.94
CA ASN A 175 15.34 0.52 -8.07
C ASN A 175 14.26 1.55 -7.69
N VAL A 176 14.30 2.12 -6.49
CA VAL A 176 13.35 3.15 -6.06
C VAL A 176 13.49 4.40 -6.94
N SER A 177 12.36 4.83 -7.50
CA SER A 177 12.29 6.08 -8.26
C SER A 177 12.57 7.28 -7.34
N THR A 178 13.56 8.09 -7.71
CA THR A 178 13.91 9.33 -7.00
C THR A 178 13.18 10.56 -7.53
N GLY A 179 12.34 10.39 -8.57
CA GLY A 179 11.60 11.48 -9.21
C GLY A 179 10.32 11.90 -8.50
N TYR A 180 9.90 11.18 -7.46
CA TYR A 180 8.69 11.52 -6.72
C TYR A 180 8.83 12.83 -5.95
N GLN A 181 7.86 13.72 -6.12
CA GLN A 181 7.81 15.00 -5.42
C GLN A 181 6.59 15.04 -4.52
N TYR A 182 6.81 15.21 -3.22
CA TYR A 182 5.73 15.38 -2.26
C TYR A 182 5.00 16.70 -2.46
N LEU A 183 3.68 16.64 -2.46
CA LEU A 183 2.86 17.84 -2.41
C LEU A 183 3.03 18.56 -1.06
N PRO A 184 2.96 19.88 -1.02
CA PRO A 184 2.97 20.62 0.26
C PRO A 184 1.83 20.19 1.22
N PHE A 185 0.77 19.57 0.68
CA PHE A 185 -0.39 19.05 1.40
C PHE A 185 -0.61 17.54 1.16
N GLU A 186 0.47 16.80 1.08
CA GLU A 186 0.49 15.34 0.83
C GLU A 186 -0.42 14.55 1.77
N VAL A 187 -0.46 14.91 3.06
CA VAL A 187 -1.31 14.25 4.06
C VAL A 187 -2.79 14.36 3.69
N TYR A 188 -3.22 15.55 3.24
CA TYR A 188 -4.56 15.75 2.73
C TYR A 188 -4.80 14.90 1.46
N ALA A 189 -3.89 14.95 0.50
CA ALA A 189 -4.02 14.22 -0.75
C ALA A 189 -4.22 12.71 -0.51
N ARG A 190 -3.43 12.11 0.37
CA ARG A 190 -3.56 10.68 0.74
C ARG A 190 -4.87 10.36 1.46
N SER A 191 -5.33 11.24 2.33
CA SER A 191 -6.61 11.07 3.03
C SER A 191 -7.77 11.16 2.05
N ASP A 192 -7.74 12.16 1.18
CA ASP A 192 -8.79 12.44 0.22
C ASP A 192 -8.87 11.38 -0.91
N PHE A 193 -7.75 10.77 -1.28
CA PHE A 193 -7.73 9.60 -2.18
C PHE A 193 -8.68 8.50 -1.69
N ARG A 194 -8.74 8.24 -0.40
CA ARG A 194 -9.63 7.22 0.18
C ARG A 194 -11.10 7.62 0.07
N SER A 195 -11.40 8.91 0.18
CA SER A 195 -12.77 9.44 0.14
C SER A 195 -13.31 9.56 -1.28
N THR A 196 -12.46 9.65 -2.26
CA THR A 196 -12.77 9.85 -3.68
C THR A 196 -12.55 8.57 -4.49
N VAL A 197 -11.30 8.24 -4.79
CA VAL A 197 -10.93 7.06 -5.59
C VAL A 197 -11.25 5.76 -4.85
N GLY A 198 -11.01 5.70 -3.54
CA GLY A 198 -11.32 4.54 -2.72
C GLY A 198 -12.82 4.21 -2.67
N LYS A 199 -13.69 5.23 -2.58
CA LYS A 199 -15.15 5.05 -2.68
C LYS A 199 -15.55 4.58 -4.08
N ALA A 200 -14.99 5.17 -5.13
CA ALA A 200 -15.23 4.78 -6.51
C ALA A 200 -14.82 3.32 -6.78
N TYR A 201 -13.70 2.90 -6.23
CA TYR A 201 -13.21 1.53 -6.29
C TYR A 201 -14.20 0.54 -5.65
N LYS A 202 -14.64 0.82 -4.44
CA LYS A 202 -15.64 0.02 -3.72
C LYS A 202 -16.97 -0.05 -4.48
N TRP A 203 -17.43 1.08 -5.02
CA TRP A 203 -18.66 1.15 -5.79
C TRP A 203 -18.58 0.35 -7.10
N SER A 204 -17.47 0.47 -7.85
CA SER A 204 -17.25 -0.31 -9.07
C SER A 204 -17.30 -1.82 -8.82
N SER A 205 -16.74 -2.28 -7.70
CA SER A 205 -16.82 -3.70 -7.32
C SER A 205 -18.25 -4.16 -7.01
N LEU A 206 -19.05 -3.33 -6.33
CA LEU A 206 -20.45 -3.65 -6.07
C LEU A 206 -21.26 -3.76 -7.37
N LEU A 207 -21.01 -2.88 -8.34
CA LEU A 207 -21.65 -2.94 -9.67
C LEU A 207 -21.31 -4.24 -10.40
N CYS A 208 -20.06 -4.67 -10.38
CA CYS A 208 -19.66 -5.93 -11.01
C CYS A 208 -20.36 -7.14 -10.37
N LYS A 209 -20.37 -7.21 -9.04
CA LYS A 209 -21.07 -8.29 -8.31
C LYS A 209 -22.57 -8.35 -8.62
N GLU A 210 -23.21 -7.19 -8.76
CA GLU A 210 -24.63 -7.15 -9.12
C GLU A 210 -24.87 -7.56 -10.58
N GLN A 211 -23.98 -7.18 -11.50
CA GLN A 211 -24.06 -7.62 -12.89
C GLN A 211 -23.94 -9.14 -12.99
N ASP A 212 -23.01 -9.74 -12.26
CA ASP A 212 -22.82 -11.19 -12.19
C ASP A 212 -24.08 -11.88 -11.64
N ARG A 213 -24.67 -11.32 -10.58
CA ARG A 213 -25.92 -11.82 -10.00
C ARG A 213 -27.06 -11.81 -11.02
N LEU A 214 -27.19 -10.71 -11.77
CA LEU A 214 -28.22 -10.58 -12.82
C LEU A 214 -28.00 -11.56 -13.98
N ASN A 215 -26.74 -11.77 -14.36
CA ASN A 215 -26.37 -12.76 -15.40
C ASN A 215 -26.75 -14.19 -14.98
N ILE A 216 -26.51 -14.57 -13.71
CA ILE A 216 -26.90 -15.89 -13.17
C ILE A 216 -28.43 -16.05 -13.21
N ILE A 217 -29.20 -15.03 -12.82
CA ILE A 217 -30.66 -15.06 -12.87
C ILE A 217 -31.14 -15.20 -14.32
N ALA A 218 -30.59 -14.42 -15.25
CA ALA A 218 -30.93 -14.48 -16.66
C ALA A 218 -30.65 -15.85 -17.28
N ALA A 219 -29.64 -16.57 -16.79
CA ALA A 219 -29.33 -17.93 -17.17
C ALA A 219 -30.20 -19.02 -16.49
N GLY A 220 -31.21 -18.62 -15.70
CA GLY A 220 -32.11 -19.51 -14.95
C GLY A 220 -31.50 -20.09 -13.68
N GLY A 221 -30.35 -19.57 -13.23
CA GLY A 221 -29.71 -19.93 -11.97
C GLY A 221 -30.43 -19.34 -10.76
N LYS A 222 -30.22 -19.95 -9.59
CA LYS A 222 -30.70 -19.43 -8.31
C LYS A 222 -29.59 -18.70 -7.61
N VAL A 223 -29.85 -17.51 -7.11
CA VAL A 223 -28.96 -16.74 -6.22
C VAL A 223 -29.58 -16.67 -4.84
N SER A 224 -28.79 -16.95 -3.83
CA SER A 224 -29.26 -16.95 -2.43
C SER A 224 -29.22 -15.54 -1.80
N ASP A 225 -28.47 -14.64 -2.37
CA ASP A 225 -28.16 -13.36 -1.75
C ASP A 225 -29.04 -12.23 -2.27
N LYS A 226 -29.40 -11.33 -1.35
CA LYS A 226 -30.04 -10.05 -1.68
C LYS A 226 -29.12 -9.23 -2.57
N SER A 227 -29.69 -8.32 -3.36
CA SER A 227 -28.92 -7.37 -4.17
C SER A 227 -27.96 -6.56 -3.30
N ALA A 228 -26.66 -6.76 -3.49
CA ALA A 228 -25.64 -5.97 -2.79
C ALA A 228 -25.74 -4.47 -3.11
N ILE A 229 -26.24 -4.13 -4.32
CA ILE A 229 -26.52 -2.75 -4.72
C ILE A 229 -27.77 -2.22 -4.03
N GLY A 230 -28.80 -3.03 -3.85
CA GLY A 230 -30.05 -2.57 -3.26
C GLY A 230 -29.90 -1.99 -1.86
N ASP A 231 -29.00 -2.58 -1.06
CA ASP A 231 -28.70 -2.07 0.27
C ASP A 231 -27.69 -0.90 0.21
N ALA A 232 -26.69 -0.95 -0.65
CA ALA A 232 -25.76 0.16 -0.87
C ALA A 232 -26.45 1.42 -1.43
N LEU A 233 -27.47 1.26 -2.27
CA LEU A 233 -28.27 2.39 -2.78
C LEU A 233 -29.07 3.13 -1.69
N LYS A 234 -29.40 2.45 -0.60
CA LYS A 234 -30.11 3.06 0.52
C LYS A 234 -29.19 3.88 1.43
N GLU A 235 -27.92 3.51 1.47
CA GLU A 235 -26.91 4.07 2.37
C GLU A 235 -26.00 5.11 1.69
N THR A 236 -26.02 5.18 0.35
CA THR A 236 -25.04 5.97 -0.41
C THR A 236 -25.74 7.07 -1.22
N ASP A 237 -25.31 8.31 -1.03
CA ASP A 237 -25.74 9.43 -1.87
C ASP A 237 -25.34 9.18 -3.34
N SER A 238 -26.14 9.70 -4.27
CA SER A 238 -25.89 9.56 -5.72
C SER A 238 -24.51 10.10 -6.14
N ALA A 239 -24.00 11.10 -5.43
CA ALA A 239 -22.67 11.67 -5.62
C ALA A 239 -21.53 10.69 -5.32
N ASP A 240 -21.76 9.68 -4.49
CA ASP A 240 -20.76 8.68 -4.11
C ASP A 240 -20.67 7.48 -5.09
N ARG A 241 -21.53 7.46 -6.12
CA ARG A 241 -21.58 6.39 -7.13
C ARG A 241 -20.60 6.62 -8.27
N LEU A 242 -19.32 6.60 -7.94
CA LEU A 242 -18.25 6.99 -8.84
C LEU A 242 -17.67 5.77 -9.57
N THR A 243 -17.33 5.94 -10.86
CA THR A 243 -16.34 5.09 -11.54
C THR A 243 -14.94 5.49 -11.12
N LEU A 244 -13.91 4.64 -11.32
CA LEU A 244 -12.53 5.03 -11.00
C LEU A 244 -12.13 6.31 -11.73
N LYS A 245 -12.51 6.46 -13.00
CA LYS A 245 -12.23 7.67 -13.79
C LYS A 245 -12.86 8.92 -13.16
N SER A 246 -14.12 8.84 -12.72
CA SER A 246 -14.78 9.98 -12.07
C SER A 246 -14.25 10.20 -10.64
N GLY A 247 -13.84 9.15 -9.93
CA GLY A 247 -13.13 9.26 -8.65
C GLY A 247 -11.82 10.03 -8.76
N ILE A 248 -11.03 9.76 -9.79
CA ILE A 248 -9.80 10.52 -10.08
C ILE A 248 -10.11 11.99 -10.41
N ALA A 249 -11.15 12.24 -11.21
CA ALA A 249 -11.57 13.61 -11.53
C ALA A 249 -12.03 14.39 -10.30
N LEU A 250 -12.77 13.74 -9.39
CA LEU A 250 -13.18 14.33 -8.12
C LEU A 250 -11.94 14.61 -7.25
N TRP A 251 -11.05 13.64 -7.10
CA TRP A 251 -9.81 13.82 -6.35
C TRP A 251 -8.98 14.99 -6.87
N GLN A 252 -8.80 15.11 -8.18
CA GLN A 252 -8.13 16.27 -8.78
C GLN A 252 -8.81 17.59 -8.42
N LYS A 253 -10.15 17.64 -8.50
CA LYS A 253 -10.93 18.84 -8.15
C LYS A 253 -10.70 19.23 -6.69
N ASP A 254 -10.81 18.29 -5.78
CA ASP A 254 -10.68 18.52 -4.34
C ASP A 254 -9.26 18.95 -3.96
N LEU A 255 -8.23 18.37 -4.59
CA LEU A 255 -6.85 18.80 -4.42
C LEU A 255 -6.61 20.23 -4.91
N LYS A 256 -7.19 20.61 -6.07
CA LYS A 256 -7.08 21.97 -6.60
C LYS A 256 -7.75 22.99 -5.67
N GLU A 257 -8.93 22.67 -5.18
CA GLU A 257 -9.68 23.51 -4.24
C GLU A 257 -8.94 23.64 -2.90
N TYR A 258 -8.49 22.54 -2.32
CA TYR A 258 -7.73 22.55 -1.08
C TYR A 258 -6.43 23.36 -1.20
N GLY A 259 -5.64 23.11 -2.26
CA GLY A 259 -4.40 23.84 -2.50
C GLY A 259 -4.63 25.35 -2.63
N THR A 260 -5.68 25.75 -3.34
CA THR A 260 -6.07 27.18 -3.47
C THR A 260 -6.44 27.77 -2.11
N ASN A 261 -7.21 27.06 -1.29
CA ASN A 261 -7.59 27.49 0.05
C ASN A 261 -6.39 27.59 1.02
N GLN A 262 -5.33 26.83 0.76
CA GLN A 262 -4.07 26.93 1.51
C GLN A 262 -3.15 28.06 0.98
N GLY A 263 -3.58 28.83 -0.03
CA GLY A 263 -2.85 29.96 -0.59
C GLY A 263 -1.78 29.58 -1.63
N PHE A 264 -1.89 28.39 -2.23
CA PHE A 264 -1.08 28.02 -3.39
C PHE A 264 -1.71 28.51 -4.68
N THR A 265 -0.88 28.77 -5.68
CA THR A 265 -1.31 29.00 -7.07
C THR A 265 -1.37 27.62 -7.74
N ILE A 266 -2.56 27.16 -8.05
CA ILE A 266 -2.79 25.83 -8.65
C ILE A 266 -2.97 25.95 -10.17
N GLN A 267 -2.24 25.12 -10.90
CA GLN A 267 -2.32 25.00 -12.36
C GLN A 267 -2.86 23.62 -12.77
#